data_7e5237bef537f423cc8e48d77e4050f8
#
_entry.id   7e5237bef537f423cc8e48d77e4050f8
#
_cell.length_a   1.000
_cell.length_b   1.000
_cell.length_c   1.000
_cell.angle_alpha   90.00
_cell.angle_beta   90.00
_cell.angle_gamma   90.00
#
_symmetry.space_group_name_H-M   'P 1'
#
loop_
_entity.id
_entity.type
_entity.pdbx_description
1 polymer ?
#
loop_
_entity_poly.entity_id
_entity_poly.type
_entity_poly.pdbx_seq_one_letter_code
_entity_poly.pdbx_strand_id
1 'polypeptide(L)'
;MSNTTLWFGIQEIGSGLATEATGYDPCSTDNAEVYLSREDVQRALHANLTRLPYPYSFCSMDVHNAYNQTVPTVLPLLRKLIDAGYRMWIYSGDTDGRVTIPVMRRSINKMNLSEKAWDKWGGWKKWYYEAQVAGWMVEYTEGLTFITVRGAGHMVPAFSPGRGLALISNFLKGEPMPFKDTQSKDTMH
;
A
#
# COMPACT_ATOMS: atom_id res chain seq x y z
N MET A 1 -21.73 25.44 -6.74
CA MET A 1 -20.71 24.84 -5.86
C MET A 1 -19.75 24.11 -6.78
N SER A 2 -18.59 24.68 -7.03
CA SER A 2 -17.65 24.26 -8.09
C SER A 2 -16.75 23.14 -7.60
N ASN A 3 -16.87 21.97 -8.25
CA ASN A 3 -15.92 20.88 -8.10
C ASN A 3 -14.63 21.26 -8.84
N THR A 4 -13.58 21.60 -8.10
CA THR A 4 -12.25 21.77 -8.66
C THR A 4 -11.53 20.42 -8.59
N THR A 5 -11.58 19.66 -9.66
CA THR A 5 -10.79 18.44 -9.82
C THR A 5 -9.40 18.85 -10.32
N LEU A 6 -8.39 18.74 -9.46
CA LEU A 6 -6.99 18.90 -9.85
C LEU A 6 -6.54 17.66 -10.62
N TRP A 7 -6.45 17.76 -11.94
CA TRP A 7 -5.80 16.78 -12.79
C TRP A 7 -4.29 17.02 -12.75
N PHE A 8 -3.53 16.14 -12.10
CA PHE A 8 -2.12 15.99 -12.42
C PHE A 8 -2.03 15.16 -13.70
N GLY A 9 -1.54 15.77 -14.77
CA GLY A 9 -1.33 15.13 -16.05
C GLY A 9 -0.34 13.97 -15.92
N ILE A 10 -0.84 12.75 -15.99
CA ILE A 10 -0.02 11.57 -16.31
C ILE A 10 0.17 11.64 -17.82
N GLN A 11 1.36 12.11 -18.24
CA GLN A 11 1.78 12.01 -19.62
C GLN A 11 1.83 10.54 -19.99
N GLU A 12 1.12 10.13 -21.05
CA GLU A 12 1.20 8.77 -21.60
C GLU A 12 2.66 8.48 -21.94
N ILE A 13 3.28 7.64 -21.11
CA ILE A 13 4.56 7.04 -21.46
C ILE A 13 4.24 6.03 -22.54
N GLY A 14 4.73 6.33 -23.77
CA GLY A 14 4.49 5.53 -24.96
C GLY A 14 4.71 4.04 -24.72
N SER A 15 3.96 3.22 -25.45
CA SER A 15 3.98 1.77 -25.50
C SER A 15 5.32 1.20 -26.01
N GLY A 16 6.42 1.50 -25.30
CA GLY A 16 7.62 0.71 -25.36
C GLY A 16 7.44 -0.42 -24.35
N LEU A 17 7.63 -1.66 -24.81
CA LEU A 17 7.69 -2.84 -23.96
C LEU A 17 8.52 -2.52 -22.71
N ALA A 18 7.84 -2.20 -21.61
CA ALA A 18 8.42 -2.29 -20.30
C ALA A 18 8.64 -3.80 -20.07
N THR A 19 9.82 -4.30 -20.44
CA THR A 19 10.33 -5.52 -19.83
C THR A 19 10.16 -5.29 -18.34
N GLU A 20 9.29 -6.08 -17.72
CA GLU A 20 9.08 -6.06 -16.29
C GLU A 20 10.46 -6.04 -15.62
N ALA A 21 10.78 -4.92 -14.97
CA ALA A 21 11.80 -4.93 -13.94
C ALA A 21 11.21 -5.74 -12.77
N THR A 22 11.15 -7.04 -12.96
CA THR A 22 10.71 -8.03 -11.98
C THR A 22 11.84 -8.24 -10.99
N GLY A 23 12.10 -7.24 -10.15
CA GLY A 23 13.08 -7.38 -9.11
C GLY A 23 13.20 -6.11 -8.29
N TYR A 24 13.16 -6.28 -6.99
CA TYR A 24 13.60 -5.26 -6.05
C TYR A 24 15.09 -4.99 -6.29
N ASP A 25 15.44 -3.75 -6.66
CA ASP A 25 16.82 -3.31 -6.73
C ASP A 25 17.31 -2.95 -5.32
N PRO A 26 18.23 -3.72 -4.72
CA PRO A 26 18.74 -3.43 -3.37
C PRO A 26 19.50 -2.10 -3.29
N CYS A 27 20.02 -1.58 -4.40
CA CYS A 27 20.73 -0.29 -4.44
C CYS A 27 19.77 0.91 -4.52
N SER A 28 18.47 0.69 -4.71
CA SER A 28 17.50 1.78 -4.84
C SER A 28 17.45 2.69 -3.61
N THR A 29 17.66 2.13 -2.42
CA THR A 29 17.72 2.88 -1.15
C THR A 29 18.93 3.81 -1.13
N ASP A 30 20.12 3.30 -1.46
CA ASP A 30 21.36 4.09 -1.47
C ASP A 30 21.28 5.22 -2.49
N ASN A 31 20.79 4.92 -3.70
CA ASN A 31 20.57 5.93 -4.74
C ASN A 31 19.58 7.02 -4.29
N ALA A 32 18.52 6.64 -3.60
CA ALA A 32 17.54 7.58 -3.08
C ALA A 32 18.11 8.44 -1.94
N GLU A 33 18.94 7.90 -1.05
CA GLU A 33 19.62 8.67 0.00
C GLU A 33 20.57 9.73 -0.60
N VAL A 34 21.36 9.37 -1.61
CA VAL A 34 22.22 10.29 -2.35
C VAL A 34 21.38 11.38 -3.02
N TYR A 35 20.30 11.03 -3.73
CA TYR A 35 19.44 11.98 -4.41
C TYR A 35 18.73 12.93 -3.45
N LEU A 36 18.14 12.42 -2.36
CA LEU A 36 17.41 13.21 -1.38
C LEU A 36 18.33 14.06 -0.47
N SER A 37 19.63 13.77 -0.46
CA SER A 37 20.64 14.61 0.23
C SER A 37 21.10 15.81 -0.58
N ARG A 38 20.75 15.90 -1.88
CA ARG A 38 21.13 17.05 -2.72
C ARG A 38 20.41 18.31 -2.28
N GLU A 39 21.13 19.42 -2.20
CA GLU A 39 20.58 20.72 -1.79
C GLU A 39 19.47 21.23 -2.72
N ASP A 40 19.60 21.01 -4.03
CA ASP A 40 18.60 21.43 -5.01
C ASP A 40 17.30 20.66 -4.85
N VAL A 41 17.39 19.34 -4.57
CA VAL A 41 16.23 18.47 -4.30
C VAL A 41 15.56 18.86 -2.96
N GLN A 42 16.34 19.02 -1.90
CA GLN A 42 15.81 19.43 -0.59
C GLN A 42 15.13 20.81 -0.67
N ARG A 43 15.69 21.73 -1.42
CA ARG A 43 15.09 23.05 -1.67
C ARG A 43 13.76 22.94 -2.42
N ALA A 44 13.71 22.12 -3.48
CA ALA A 44 12.49 21.89 -4.25
C ALA A 44 11.38 21.23 -3.43
N LEU A 45 11.75 20.35 -2.50
CA LEU A 45 10.82 19.66 -1.58
C LEU A 45 10.47 20.49 -0.35
N HIS A 46 11.02 21.68 -0.18
CA HIS A 46 10.93 22.48 1.05
C HIS A 46 11.34 21.71 2.31
N ALA A 47 12.27 20.76 2.15
CA ALA A 47 12.79 19.92 3.21
C ALA A 47 14.09 20.50 3.82
N ASN A 48 14.51 19.98 4.98
CA ASN A 48 15.74 20.32 5.66
C ASN A 48 15.94 21.86 5.89
N LEU A 49 14.85 22.56 6.18
CA LEU A 49 14.88 24.01 6.46
C LEU A 49 15.73 24.34 7.69
N THR A 50 15.90 23.40 8.61
CA THR A 50 16.72 23.51 9.82
C THR A 50 18.21 23.26 9.58
N ARG A 51 18.59 22.84 8.37
CA ARG A 51 19.96 22.53 7.95
C ARG A 51 20.64 21.54 8.92
N LEU A 52 20.07 20.33 8.98
CA LEU A 52 20.66 19.26 9.79
C LEU A 52 22.09 18.96 9.34
N PRO A 53 23.02 18.72 10.26
CA PRO A 53 24.45 18.56 9.97
C PRO A 53 24.82 17.18 9.40
N TYR A 54 23.85 16.39 8.98
CA TYR A 54 24.01 15.03 8.44
C TYR A 54 23.13 14.82 7.19
N PRO A 55 23.53 13.92 6.28
CA PRO A 55 22.75 13.64 5.06
C PRO A 55 21.41 12.96 5.40
N TYR A 56 20.52 12.98 4.44
CA TYR A 56 19.27 12.21 4.53
C TYR A 56 19.58 10.71 4.65
N SER A 57 18.85 10.03 5.51
CA SER A 57 18.85 8.58 5.63
C SER A 57 17.43 8.07 5.87
N PHE A 58 17.07 6.93 5.29
CA PHE A 58 15.77 6.29 5.53
C PHE A 58 15.56 5.88 6.98
N CYS A 59 16.63 5.56 7.69
CA CYS A 59 16.60 5.14 9.10
C CYS A 59 17.62 5.96 9.91
N SER A 60 17.22 7.17 10.32
CA SER A 60 18.05 7.96 11.22
C SER A 60 17.85 7.51 12.67
N MET A 61 18.90 7.00 13.29
CA MET A 61 18.89 6.62 14.70
C MET A 61 18.74 7.85 15.62
N ASP A 62 19.25 9.01 15.22
CA ASP A 62 19.09 10.25 16.00
C ASP A 62 17.62 10.66 16.06
N VAL A 63 16.91 10.61 14.92
CA VAL A 63 15.47 10.86 14.87
C VAL A 63 14.71 9.79 15.65
N HIS A 64 15.08 8.53 15.51
CA HIS A 64 14.43 7.43 16.24
C HIS A 64 14.55 7.60 17.75
N ASN A 65 15.72 7.94 18.24
CA ASN A 65 15.97 8.12 19.67
C ASN A 65 15.32 9.38 20.25
N ALA A 66 15.17 10.43 19.44
CA ALA A 66 14.50 11.66 19.82
C ALA A 66 12.97 11.60 19.62
N TYR A 67 12.45 10.56 18.94
CA TYR A 67 11.02 10.44 18.64
C TYR A 67 10.20 10.22 19.91
N ASN A 68 9.28 11.13 20.18
CA ASN A 68 8.34 11.01 21.28
C ASN A 68 7.00 10.47 20.77
N GLN A 69 6.69 9.24 21.12
CA GLN A 69 5.43 8.62 20.75
C GLN A 69 4.30 9.16 21.63
N THR A 70 3.54 10.08 21.09
CA THR A 70 2.42 10.73 21.81
C THR A 70 1.11 9.91 21.76
N VAL A 71 0.97 9.05 20.74
CA VAL A 71 -0.24 8.24 20.54
C VAL A 71 0.13 6.76 20.52
N PRO A 72 -0.30 5.97 21.53
CA PRO A 72 0.08 4.55 21.63
C PRO A 72 -0.58 3.67 20.58
N THR A 73 -1.71 4.10 19.99
CA THR A 73 -2.44 3.35 18.97
C THR A 73 -3.29 4.28 18.11
N VAL A 74 -3.34 3.98 16.81
CA VAL A 74 -4.19 4.69 15.84
C VAL A 74 -5.58 4.06 15.66
N LEU A 75 -5.86 2.93 16.30
CA LEU A 75 -7.12 2.20 16.13
C LEU A 75 -8.37 3.05 16.42
N PRO A 76 -8.42 3.90 17.48
CA PRO A 76 -9.57 4.76 17.70
C PRO A 76 -9.81 5.79 16.58
N LEU A 77 -8.72 6.26 15.93
CA LEU A 77 -8.82 7.16 14.79
C LEU A 77 -9.34 6.43 13.55
N LEU A 78 -8.81 5.24 13.26
CA LEU A 78 -9.31 4.40 12.17
C LEU A 78 -10.80 4.09 12.36
N ARG A 79 -11.23 3.77 13.59
CA ARG A 79 -12.63 3.53 13.89
C ARG A 79 -13.48 4.75 13.59
N LYS A 80 -13.07 5.95 13.99
CA LYS A 80 -13.79 7.19 13.67
C LYS A 80 -13.95 7.42 12.17
N LEU A 81 -12.92 7.12 11.37
CA LEU A 81 -13.00 7.25 9.92
C LEU A 81 -13.98 6.25 9.31
N ILE A 82 -13.95 5.00 9.79
CA ILE A 82 -14.91 3.96 9.37
C ILE A 82 -16.34 4.36 9.72
N ASP A 83 -16.59 4.80 10.96
CA ASP A 83 -17.90 5.22 11.44
C ASP A 83 -18.42 6.48 10.69
N ALA A 84 -17.52 7.31 10.19
CA ALA A 84 -17.83 8.44 9.31
C ALA A 84 -18.10 8.03 7.84
N GLY A 85 -18.07 6.73 7.51
CA GLY A 85 -18.38 6.20 6.20
C GLY A 85 -17.23 6.29 5.19
N TYR A 86 -16.00 6.56 5.63
CA TYR A 86 -14.86 6.54 4.72
C TYR A 86 -14.49 5.10 4.36
N ARG A 87 -14.32 4.85 3.06
CA ARG A 87 -13.77 3.60 2.56
C ARG A 87 -12.29 3.51 2.88
N MET A 88 -11.87 2.44 3.51
CA MET A 88 -10.51 2.25 3.96
C MET A 88 -9.93 0.93 3.47
N TRP A 89 -8.72 0.98 2.92
CA TRP A 89 -7.95 -0.21 2.62
C TRP A 89 -6.67 -0.21 3.45
N ILE A 90 -6.42 -1.33 4.11
CA ILE A 90 -5.15 -1.62 4.78
C ILE A 90 -4.51 -2.76 4.02
N TYR A 91 -3.25 -2.61 3.63
CA TYR A 91 -2.54 -3.67 2.91
C TYR A 91 -1.20 -3.97 3.56
N SER A 92 -0.70 -5.20 3.35
CA SER A 92 0.58 -5.68 3.88
C SER A 92 1.18 -6.70 2.92
N GLY A 93 2.49 -6.64 2.72
CA GLY A 93 3.21 -7.70 2.01
C GLY A 93 3.25 -8.98 2.85
N ASP A 94 3.16 -10.15 2.20
CA ASP A 94 3.12 -11.43 2.91
C ASP A 94 4.50 -11.90 3.41
N THR A 95 5.57 -11.26 2.91
CA THR A 95 6.95 -11.47 3.37
C THR A 95 7.47 -10.34 4.26
N ASP A 96 6.59 -9.44 4.73
CA ASP A 96 6.97 -8.33 5.61
C ASP A 96 7.42 -8.87 6.98
N GLY A 97 8.71 -8.72 7.28
CA GLY A 97 9.31 -9.09 8.56
C GLY A 97 9.20 -8.01 9.65
N ARG A 98 8.76 -6.79 9.31
CA ARG A 98 8.64 -5.68 10.29
C ARG A 98 7.22 -5.54 10.82
N VAL A 99 6.23 -5.50 9.94
CA VAL A 99 4.81 -5.43 10.31
C VAL A 99 4.09 -6.62 9.70
N THR A 100 4.21 -7.75 10.35
CA THR A 100 3.72 -9.03 9.82
C THR A 100 2.20 -9.09 9.75
N ILE A 101 1.67 -9.89 8.81
CA ILE A 101 0.22 -10.11 8.65
C ILE A 101 -0.48 -10.51 9.97
N PRO A 102 0.07 -11.42 10.82
CA PRO A 102 -0.55 -11.73 12.10
C PRO A 102 -0.68 -10.53 13.04
N VAL A 103 0.31 -9.63 13.06
CA VAL A 103 0.25 -8.40 13.86
C VAL A 103 -0.83 -7.47 13.36
N MET A 104 -0.91 -7.27 12.03
CA MET A 104 -1.96 -6.46 11.41
C MET A 104 -3.35 -7.03 11.69
N ARG A 105 -3.56 -8.34 11.51
CA ARG A 105 -4.84 -9.00 11.82
C ARG A 105 -5.24 -8.82 13.28
N ARG A 106 -4.32 -9.02 14.22
CA ARG A 106 -4.60 -8.80 15.65
C ARG A 106 -5.03 -7.38 15.94
N SER A 107 -4.42 -6.42 15.28
CA SER A 107 -4.78 -5.00 15.42
C SER A 107 -6.16 -4.71 14.87
N ILE A 108 -6.49 -5.20 13.68
CA ILE A 108 -7.80 -5.04 13.05
C ILE A 108 -8.90 -5.72 13.90
N ASN A 109 -8.63 -6.93 14.39
CA ASN A 109 -9.60 -7.68 15.22
C ASN A 109 -9.97 -6.94 16.52
N LYS A 110 -9.09 -6.08 17.06
CA LYS A 110 -9.42 -5.24 18.23
C LYS A 110 -10.51 -4.20 17.94
N MET A 111 -10.77 -3.90 16.68
CA MET A 111 -11.86 -2.98 16.29
C MET A 111 -13.23 -3.66 16.26
N ASN A 112 -13.32 -4.99 16.45
CA ASN A 112 -14.56 -5.77 16.44
C ASN A 112 -15.43 -5.49 15.21
N LEU A 113 -14.81 -5.48 14.02
CA LEU A 113 -15.50 -5.32 12.74
C LEU A 113 -16.08 -6.66 12.28
N SER A 114 -17.17 -6.61 11.52
CA SER A 114 -17.87 -7.80 11.02
C SER A 114 -17.36 -8.19 9.63
N GLU A 115 -16.71 -9.35 9.51
CA GLU A 115 -16.26 -9.85 8.21
C GLU A 115 -17.44 -10.14 7.30
N LYS A 116 -17.39 -9.72 6.04
CA LYS A 116 -18.36 -10.12 5.01
C LYS A 116 -18.11 -11.59 4.67
N ALA A 117 -19.11 -12.42 4.87
CA ALA A 117 -19.06 -13.80 4.41
C ALA A 117 -19.25 -13.85 2.89
N TRP A 118 -18.32 -14.50 2.19
CA TRP A 118 -18.37 -14.73 0.74
C TRP A 118 -18.78 -16.16 0.38
N ASP A 119 -18.52 -17.07 1.31
CA ASP A 119 -18.91 -18.48 1.24
C ASP A 119 -19.03 -19.08 2.64
N LYS A 120 -19.27 -20.40 2.70
CA LYS A 120 -19.38 -21.13 3.98
C LYS A 120 -18.06 -21.25 4.76
N TRP A 121 -16.94 -20.82 4.20
CA TRP A 121 -15.60 -20.97 4.78
C TRP A 121 -15.04 -19.69 5.40
N GLY A 122 -15.74 -18.57 5.26
CA GLY A 122 -15.36 -17.30 5.87
C GLY A 122 -15.15 -16.14 4.92
N GLY A 123 -14.64 -15.04 5.45
CA GLY A 123 -14.52 -13.77 4.73
C GLY A 123 -13.31 -13.65 3.81
N TRP A 124 -12.32 -14.55 3.90
CA TRP A 124 -11.10 -14.46 3.09
C TRP A 124 -11.31 -14.97 1.67
N LYS A 125 -10.85 -14.16 0.69
CA LYS A 125 -10.87 -14.53 -0.73
C LYS A 125 -9.55 -14.16 -1.41
N LYS A 126 -9.19 -14.93 -2.43
CA LYS A 126 -8.03 -14.64 -3.28
C LYS A 126 -8.33 -13.44 -4.16
N TRP A 127 -7.33 -12.59 -4.38
CA TRP A 127 -7.38 -11.62 -5.46
C TRP A 127 -6.31 -11.93 -6.49
N TYR A 128 -6.52 -11.49 -7.73
CA TYR A 128 -5.73 -11.88 -8.89
C TYR A 128 -5.11 -10.67 -9.57
N TYR A 129 -3.90 -10.87 -10.08
CA TYR A 129 -3.19 -9.96 -10.96
C TYR A 129 -2.52 -10.79 -12.05
N GLU A 130 -2.75 -10.46 -13.35
CA GLU A 130 -2.20 -11.19 -14.51
C GLU A 130 -2.42 -12.72 -14.41
N ALA A 131 -3.66 -13.13 -14.17
CA ALA A 131 -4.07 -14.54 -14.02
C ALA A 131 -3.39 -15.31 -12.87
N GLN A 132 -2.62 -14.63 -12.01
CA GLN A 132 -2.00 -15.24 -10.85
C GLN A 132 -2.66 -14.79 -9.56
N VAL A 133 -2.63 -15.66 -8.54
CA VAL A 133 -3.02 -15.27 -7.19
C VAL A 133 -2.02 -14.24 -6.67
N ALA A 134 -2.48 -13.01 -6.53
CA ALA A 134 -1.67 -11.88 -6.10
C ALA A 134 -1.70 -11.64 -4.59
N GLY A 135 -2.62 -12.30 -3.89
CA GLY A 135 -2.74 -12.25 -2.45
C GLY A 135 -4.13 -12.66 -1.97
N TRP A 136 -4.45 -12.29 -0.76
CA TRP A 136 -5.71 -12.56 -0.12
C TRP A 136 -6.32 -11.26 0.41
N MET A 137 -7.63 -11.20 0.48
CA MET A 137 -8.33 -10.07 1.08
C MET A 137 -9.50 -10.51 1.93
N VAL A 138 -9.84 -9.69 2.89
CA VAL A 138 -11.06 -9.78 3.67
C VAL A 138 -11.72 -8.41 3.70
N GLU A 139 -13.02 -8.38 3.44
CA GLU A 139 -13.82 -7.16 3.52
C GLU A 139 -14.66 -7.19 4.79
N TYR A 140 -14.83 -6.02 5.39
CA TYR A 140 -15.66 -5.81 6.56
C TYR A 140 -16.91 -5.02 6.16
N THR A 141 -18.02 -5.30 6.82
CA THR A 141 -19.31 -4.66 6.51
C THR A 141 -19.28 -3.15 6.74
N GLU A 142 -18.42 -2.68 7.63
CA GLU A 142 -18.25 -1.30 8.00
C GLU A 142 -17.36 -0.49 7.03
N GLY A 143 -16.90 -1.10 5.92
CA GLY A 143 -16.19 -0.37 4.85
C GLY A 143 -14.66 -0.47 4.88
N LEU A 144 -14.09 -1.27 5.79
CA LEU A 144 -12.68 -1.64 5.76
C LEU A 144 -12.44 -2.84 4.84
N THR A 145 -11.32 -2.83 4.12
CA THR A 145 -10.79 -4.01 3.44
C THR A 145 -9.34 -4.22 3.88
N PHE A 146 -9.00 -5.43 4.30
CA PHE A 146 -7.62 -5.82 4.56
C PHE A 146 -7.11 -6.71 3.42
N ILE A 147 -5.95 -6.36 2.85
CA ILE A 147 -5.41 -6.99 1.65
C ILE A 147 -3.96 -7.43 1.91
N THR A 148 -3.64 -8.67 1.60
CA THR A 148 -2.25 -9.14 1.56
C THR A 148 -1.73 -9.09 0.14
N VAL A 149 -0.44 -8.79 -0.05
CA VAL A 149 0.22 -8.76 -1.36
C VAL A 149 1.32 -9.81 -1.38
N ARG A 150 1.14 -10.81 -2.24
CA ARG A 150 2.04 -11.96 -2.36
C ARG A 150 3.42 -11.54 -2.86
N GLY A 151 4.47 -12.05 -2.19
CA GLY A 151 5.87 -11.82 -2.56
C GLY A 151 6.38 -10.40 -2.31
N ALA A 152 5.60 -9.57 -1.61
CA ALA A 152 6.02 -8.23 -1.25
C ALA A 152 6.46 -8.17 0.22
N GLY A 153 7.48 -7.36 0.48
CA GLY A 153 7.92 -6.99 1.82
C GLY A 153 7.27 -5.70 2.32
N HIS A 154 7.95 -4.98 3.21
CA HIS A 154 7.44 -3.78 3.88
C HIS A 154 7.00 -2.66 2.92
N MET A 155 7.76 -2.43 1.86
CA MET A 155 7.45 -1.43 0.84
C MET A 155 6.80 -2.11 -0.38
N VAL A 156 5.51 -2.46 -0.29
CA VAL A 156 4.78 -3.19 -1.33
C VAL A 156 4.98 -2.62 -2.74
N PRO A 157 4.86 -1.29 -3.00
CA PRO A 157 5.06 -0.76 -4.34
C PRO A 157 6.49 -0.93 -4.87
N ALA A 158 7.49 -0.97 -4.01
CA ALA A 158 8.89 -1.19 -4.40
C ALA A 158 9.16 -2.66 -4.72
N PHE A 159 8.60 -3.58 -3.92
CA PHE A 159 8.80 -5.02 -4.10
C PHE A 159 7.91 -5.62 -5.20
N SER A 160 6.74 -5.05 -5.43
CA SER A 160 5.77 -5.55 -6.40
C SER A 160 5.01 -4.38 -7.05
N PRO A 161 5.67 -3.60 -7.94
CA PRO A 161 5.13 -2.35 -8.47
C PRO A 161 3.82 -2.55 -9.24
N GLY A 162 3.69 -3.59 -10.06
CA GLY A 162 2.47 -3.89 -10.80
C GLY A 162 1.27 -4.18 -9.87
N ARG A 163 1.47 -5.01 -8.84
CA ARG A 163 0.43 -5.30 -7.84
C ARG A 163 0.11 -4.08 -6.98
N GLY A 164 1.13 -3.28 -6.63
CA GLY A 164 0.95 -2.01 -5.93
C GLY A 164 0.11 -1.02 -6.73
N LEU A 165 0.41 -0.88 -8.03
CA LEU A 165 -0.36 -0.04 -8.95
C LEU A 165 -1.81 -0.53 -9.09
N ALA A 166 -2.02 -1.84 -9.25
CA ALA A 166 -3.36 -2.42 -9.32
C ALA A 166 -4.18 -2.12 -8.06
N LEU A 167 -3.56 -2.26 -6.87
CA LEU A 167 -4.18 -1.96 -5.60
C LEU A 167 -4.65 -0.50 -5.52
N ILE A 168 -3.77 0.46 -5.79
CA ILE A 168 -4.09 1.89 -5.75
C ILE A 168 -5.13 2.26 -6.82
N SER A 169 -4.99 1.71 -8.05
CA SER A 169 -5.93 2.01 -9.14
C SER A 169 -7.35 1.54 -8.82
N ASN A 170 -7.53 0.32 -8.29
CA ASN A 170 -8.86 -0.17 -7.90
C ASN A 170 -9.42 0.64 -6.72
N PHE A 171 -8.57 1.00 -5.74
CA PHE A 171 -8.98 1.88 -4.65
C PHE A 171 -9.52 3.22 -5.18
N LEU A 172 -8.78 3.90 -6.04
CA LEU A 172 -9.18 5.21 -6.56
C LEU A 172 -10.45 5.15 -7.42
N LYS A 173 -10.62 4.08 -8.22
CA LYS A 173 -11.83 3.85 -9.02
C LYS A 173 -13.06 3.48 -8.18
N GLY A 174 -12.89 3.07 -6.93
CA GLY A 174 -13.98 2.53 -6.13
C GLY A 174 -14.33 1.09 -6.44
N GLU A 175 -13.49 0.40 -7.19
CA GLU A 175 -13.69 -0.98 -7.60
C GLU A 175 -13.08 -1.95 -6.58
N PRO A 176 -13.67 -3.13 -6.36
CA PRO A 176 -13.04 -4.16 -5.55
C PRO A 176 -11.81 -4.72 -6.26
N MET A 177 -10.89 -5.34 -5.50
CA MET A 177 -9.81 -6.12 -6.12
C MET A 177 -10.38 -7.27 -6.95
N PRO A 178 -9.79 -7.59 -8.12
CA PRO A 178 -10.22 -8.73 -8.94
C PRO A 178 -10.16 -10.04 -8.13
N PHE A 179 -11.30 -10.67 -7.86
CA PHE A 179 -11.39 -11.87 -7.02
C PHE A 179 -11.76 -13.15 -7.78
N LYS A 180 -12.03 -13.03 -9.09
CA LYS A 180 -12.23 -14.17 -10.00
C LYS A 180 -11.09 -14.17 -11.00
N ASP A 181 -10.62 -15.37 -11.35
CA ASP A 181 -9.73 -15.53 -12.49
C ASP A 181 -10.53 -15.22 -13.76
N THR A 182 -10.31 -14.05 -14.33
CA THR A 182 -11.02 -13.60 -15.54
C THR A 182 -10.53 -14.31 -16.80
N GLN A 183 -9.42 -15.06 -16.73
CA GLN A 183 -8.86 -15.77 -17.88
C GLN A 183 -9.31 -17.23 -18.01
N SER A 184 -10.02 -17.79 -17.03
CA SER A 184 -10.47 -19.18 -17.10
C SER A 184 -11.73 -19.38 -17.99
N LYS A 185 -12.23 -18.36 -18.72
CA LYS A 185 -13.45 -18.45 -19.52
C LYS A 185 -13.26 -18.93 -20.97
N ASP A 186 -12.02 -19.03 -21.49
CA ASP A 186 -11.80 -19.27 -22.91
C ASP A 186 -11.31 -20.69 -23.28
N THR A 187 -11.38 -21.67 -22.38
CA THR A 187 -10.95 -23.06 -22.70
C THR A 187 -12.00 -24.11 -22.34
N MET A 188 -13.26 -23.85 -22.65
CA MET A 188 -14.26 -24.91 -22.76
C MET A 188 -15.04 -24.74 -24.10
N HIS A 189 -14.42 -25.22 -25.17
CA HIS A 189 -15.10 -25.63 -26.38
C HIS A 189 -14.52 -26.95 -26.85
#